data_612396b9c31ad8ff737f1198c62cbfce
#
_entry.id   612396b9c31ad8ff737f1198c62cbfce
#
_cell.length_a   1.000
_cell.length_b   1.000
_cell.length_c   1.000
_cell.angle_alpha   90.00
_cell.angle_beta   90.00
_cell.angle_gamma   90.00
#
_symmetry.space_group_name_H-M   'P 1'
#
loop_
_entity.id
_entity.type
_entity.pdbx_description
1 polymer ?
#
loop_
_entity_poly.entity_id
_entity_poly.type
_entity_poly.pdbx_seq_one_letter_code
_entity_poly.pdbx_strand_id
1 'polypeptide(L)'
;MSARVDLRAVLVLVSTSVLAACQSAPATPSAAQLYQRPAERALIDGVRLYEGGEFERAEASLRAAVAAGLADRRDVAAAYKYQAFIACAFNRGTECALDFTDAFGADPEFRLNDVEIGHPLWGPVYRRVAQALGHADNRAGAARAEQSTGGH
;
A
#
# COMPACT_ATOMS: atom_id res chain seq x y z
N MET A 1 -28.22 -30.34 -59.74
CA MET A 1 -27.31 -29.17 -59.71
C MET A 1 -26.52 -29.30 -58.42
N SER A 2 -25.30 -29.85 -58.50
CA SER A 2 -24.43 -30.08 -57.31
C SER A 2 -23.43 -28.95 -57.22
N ALA A 3 -23.57 -28.08 -56.22
CA ALA A 3 -22.60 -27.04 -55.91
C ALA A 3 -21.37 -27.65 -55.27
N ARG A 4 -20.27 -27.67 -55.98
CA ARG A 4 -18.96 -28.04 -55.42
C ARG A 4 -18.45 -26.86 -54.61
N VAL A 5 -18.44 -26.97 -53.29
CA VAL A 5 -17.82 -26.04 -52.38
C VAL A 5 -16.31 -26.23 -52.47
N ASP A 6 -15.60 -25.22 -53.00
CA ASP A 6 -14.15 -25.24 -53.11
C ASP A 6 -13.49 -25.24 -51.73
N LEU A 7 -12.93 -26.38 -51.33
CA LEU A 7 -12.27 -26.62 -50.07
C LEU A 7 -11.06 -25.69 -49.84
N ARG A 8 -10.53 -25.08 -50.89
CA ARG A 8 -9.39 -24.14 -50.83
C ARG A 8 -9.79 -22.76 -50.35
N ALA A 9 -11.04 -22.32 -50.57
CA ALA A 9 -11.54 -21.03 -50.11
C ALA A 9 -11.83 -21.00 -48.61
N VAL A 10 -12.16 -22.15 -47.99
CA VAL A 10 -12.44 -22.26 -46.56
C VAL A 10 -11.15 -22.24 -45.73
N LEU A 11 -10.01 -22.70 -46.26
CA LEU A 11 -8.75 -22.78 -45.54
C LEU A 11 -8.05 -21.42 -45.35
N VAL A 12 -8.35 -20.43 -46.17
CA VAL A 12 -7.73 -19.07 -46.11
C VAL A 12 -8.43 -18.18 -45.08
N LEU A 13 -9.69 -18.43 -44.75
CA LEU A 13 -10.47 -17.61 -43.83
C LEU A 13 -10.26 -17.94 -42.33
N VAL A 14 -9.62 -19.06 -41.99
CA VAL A 14 -9.38 -19.48 -40.61
C VAL A 14 -8.04 -18.98 -40.07
N SER A 15 -7.13 -18.53 -40.92
CA SER A 15 -5.75 -18.15 -40.54
C SER A 15 -5.56 -16.73 -40.03
N THR A 16 -6.58 -15.87 -40.01
CA THR A 16 -6.42 -14.45 -39.65
C THR A 16 -6.98 -14.05 -38.27
N SER A 17 -7.51 -15.00 -37.49
CA SER A 17 -8.21 -14.67 -36.24
C SER A 17 -7.40 -14.91 -34.94
N VAL A 18 -6.10 -15.24 -35.00
CA VAL A 18 -5.32 -15.62 -33.80
C VAL A 18 -4.39 -14.51 -33.27
N LEU A 19 -4.32 -13.33 -33.90
CA LEU A 19 -3.34 -12.30 -33.51
C LEU A 19 -3.89 -11.15 -32.62
N ALA A 20 -5.10 -11.24 -32.07
CA ALA A 20 -5.69 -10.15 -31.29
C ALA A 20 -5.83 -10.41 -29.78
N ALA A 21 -5.15 -11.42 -29.21
CA ALA A 21 -5.31 -11.80 -27.80
C ALA A 21 -4.10 -11.47 -26.91
N CYS A 22 -3.26 -10.52 -27.31
CA CYS A 22 -2.18 -10.04 -26.42
C CYS A 22 -2.33 -8.54 -26.27
N GLN A 23 -2.99 -8.04 -25.24
CA GLN A 23 -2.71 -6.78 -24.53
C GLN A 23 -3.91 -6.38 -23.67
N SER A 24 -3.88 -6.73 -22.46
CA SER A 24 -4.43 -5.87 -21.39
C SER A 24 -3.81 -6.31 -20.07
N ALA A 25 -2.49 -6.14 -19.94
CA ALA A 25 -1.95 -5.94 -18.61
C ALA A 25 -2.54 -4.63 -18.09
N PRO A 26 -3.12 -4.59 -16.86
CA PRO A 26 -3.57 -3.33 -16.29
C PRO A 26 -2.37 -2.37 -16.25
N ALA A 27 -2.44 -1.32 -17.05
CA ALA A 27 -1.40 -0.30 -17.07
C ALA A 27 -1.35 0.34 -15.68
N THR A 28 -0.22 0.27 -15.00
CA THR A 28 0.01 1.02 -13.78
C THR A 28 -0.19 2.51 -14.10
N PRO A 29 -1.06 3.22 -13.35
CA PRO A 29 -1.31 4.62 -13.62
C PRO A 29 -0.01 5.42 -13.53
N SER A 30 0.20 6.33 -14.48
CA SER A 30 1.35 7.23 -14.42
C SER A 30 1.22 8.21 -13.24
N ALA A 31 2.34 8.75 -12.75
CA ALA A 31 2.32 9.79 -11.71
C ALA A 31 1.40 10.97 -12.08
N ALA A 32 1.36 11.36 -13.36
CA ALA A 32 0.46 12.40 -13.83
C ALA A 32 -1.03 12.01 -13.72
N GLN A 33 -1.37 10.75 -13.93
CA GLN A 33 -2.75 10.26 -13.75
C GLN A 33 -3.15 10.17 -12.27
N LEU A 34 -2.23 9.80 -11.38
CA LEU A 34 -2.44 9.84 -9.93
C LEU A 34 -2.70 11.26 -9.45
N TYR A 35 -1.97 12.23 -9.97
CA TYR A 35 -2.16 13.65 -9.62
C TYR A 35 -3.52 14.22 -10.09
N GLN A 36 -4.21 13.57 -11.02
CA GLN A 36 -5.57 13.94 -11.43
C GLN A 36 -6.65 13.48 -10.44
N ARG A 37 -6.32 12.56 -9.54
CA ARG A 37 -7.25 12.04 -8.53
C ARG A 37 -7.11 12.85 -7.24
N PRO A 38 -8.21 13.41 -6.71
CA PRO A 38 -8.14 14.28 -5.52
C PRO A 38 -7.55 13.60 -4.28
N ALA A 39 -7.88 12.33 -4.05
CA ALA A 39 -7.40 11.57 -2.90
C ALA A 39 -5.89 11.32 -2.95
N GLU A 40 -5.40 10.82 -4.08
CA GLU A 40 -3.99 10.52 -4.27
C GLU A 40 -3.13 11.79 -4.28
N ARG A 41 -3.65 12.90 -4.85
CA ARG A 41 -2.99 14.20 -4.76
C ARG A 41 -2.87 14.68 -3.32
N ALA A 42 -3.94 14.59 -2.54
CA ALA A 42 -3.91 14.96 -1.13
C ALA A 42 -2.93 14.10 -0.32
N LEU A 43 -2.80 12.80 -0.62
CA LEU A 43 -1.80 11.92 -0.02
C LEU A 43 -0.38 12.40 -0.35
N ILE A 44 -0.08 12.63 -1.62
CA ILE A 44 1.24 13.10 -2.09
C ILE A 44 1.60 14.44 -1.43
N ASP A 45 0.66 15.38 -1.40
CA ASP A 45 0.86 16.69 -0.77
C ASP A 45 1.07 16.55 0.76
N GLY A 46 0.31 15.65 1.41
CA GLY A 46 0.47 15.37 2.84
C GLY A 46 1.83 14.80 3.20
N VAL A 47 2.34 13.84 2.42
CA VAL A 47 3.68 13.28 2.61
C VAL A 47 4.76 14.35 2.40
N ARG A 48 4.65 15.16 1.34
CA ARG A 48 5.59 16.23 1.06
C ARG A 48 5.62 17.29 2.18
N LEU A 49 4.45 17.66 2.71
CA LEU A 49 4.33 18.58 3.84
C LEU A 49 4.96 17.99 5.12
N TYR A 50 4.76 16.69 5.37
CA TYR A 50 5.41 15.98 6.47
C TYR A 50 6.94 16.01 6.34
N GLU A 51 7.48 15.71 5.16
CA GLU A 51 8.92 15.79 4.88
C GLU A 51 9.47 17.20 5.02
N GLY A 52 8.65 18.21 4.73
CA GLY A 52 8.97 19.64 4.92
C GLY A 52 8.82 20.14 6.36
N GLY A 53 8.37 19.30 7.30
CA GLY A 53 8.14 19.69 8.70
C GLY A 53 6.86 20.49 8.94
N GLU A 54 5.98 20.59 7.94
CA GLU A 54 4.72 21.33 8.02
C GLU A 54 3.60 20.42 8.56
N PHE A 55 3.75 19.94 9.79
CA PHE A 55 3.00 18.83 10.35
C PHE A 55 1.50 19.05 10.44
N GLU A 56 1.02 20.23 10.82
CA GLU A 56 -0.42 20.53 10.88
C GLU A 56 -1.07 20.49 9.50
N ARG A 57 -0.38 21.03 8.49
CA ARG A 57 -0.85 20.98 7.10
C ARG A 57 -0.77 19.59 6.52
N ALA A 58 0.28 18.84 6.85
CA ALA A 58 0.46 17.45 6.47
C ALA A 58 -0.71 16.61 6.99
N GLU A 59 -1.02 16.73 8.28
CA GLU A 59 -2.12 16.01 8.93
C GLU A 59 -3.48 16.32 8.28
N ALA A 60 -3.75 17.59 8.01
CA ALA A 60 -4.98 18.01 7.32
C ALA A 60 -5.08 17.38 5.91
N SER A 61 -3.98 17.39 5.15
CA SER A 61 -3.93 16.84 3.80
C SER A 61 -4.09 15.31 3.80
N LEU A 62 -3.43 14.61 4.74
CA LEU A 62 -3.54 13.14 4.89
C LEU A 62 -4.98 12.73 5.27
N ARG A 63 -5.62 13.45 6.19
CA ARG A 63 -7.04 13.23 6.53
C ARG A 63 -7.96 13.47 5.33
N ALA A 64 -7.70 14.52 4.54
CA ALA A 64 -8.45 14.80 3.33
C ALA A 64 -8.28 13.68 2.29
N ALA A 65 -7.09 13.09 2.17
CA ALA A 65 -6.83 11.96 1.29
C ALA A 65 -7.69 10.74 1.65
N VAL A 66 -7.72 10.36 2.93
CA VAL A 66 -8.56 9.25 3.42
C VAL A 66 -10.04 9.56 3.20
N ALA A 67 -10.50 10.77 3.54
CA ALA A 67 -11.89 11.17 3.37
C ALA A 67 -12.34 11.22 1.90
N ALA A 68 -11.42 11.54 0.98
CA ALA A 68 -11.70 11.55 -0.46
C ALA A 68 -11.72 10.13 -1.08
N GLY A 69 -11.34 9.09 -0.35
CA GLY A 69 -11.43 7.69 -0.77
C GLY A 69 -10.25 7.25 -1.64
N LEU A 70 -9.10 7.04 -1.02
CA LEU A 70 -7.95 6.39 -1.66
C LEU A 70 -8.34 5.00 -2.17
N ALA A 71 -7.98 4.70 -3.41
CA ALA A 71 -8.37 3.44 -4.05
C ALA A 71 -7.48 2.26 -3.65
N ASP A 72 -6.20 2.50 -3.38
CA ASP A 72 -5.24 1.46 -2.99
C ASP A 72 -5.17 1.35 -1.45
N ARG A 73 -5.34 0.14 -0.93
CA ARG A 73 -5.24 -0.14 0.51
C ARG A 73 -3.89 0.28 1.11
N ARG A 74 -2.81 0.19 0.33
CA ARG A 74 -1.47 0.59 0.77
C ARG A 74 -1.36 2.10 0.91
N ASP A 75 -2.03 2.85 0.04
CA ASP A 75 -2.08 4.31 0.12
C ASP A 75 -2.90 4.76 1.34
N VAL A 76 -4.00 4.06 1.65
CA VAL A 76 -4.77 4.30 2.88
C VAL A 76 -3.89 4.03 4.11
N ALA A 77 -3.19 2.89 4.15
CA ALA A 77 -2.27 2.56 5.23
C ALA A 77 -1.11 3.57 5.34
N ALA A 78 -0.59 4.06 4.21
CA ALA A 78 0.43 5.09 4.20
C ALA A 78 -0.07 6.42 4.77
N ALA A 79 -1.30 6.83 4.46
CA ALA A 79 -1.90 8.04 5.03
C ALA A 79 -2.00 7.94 6.56
N TYR A 80 -2.49 6.82 7.09
CA TYR A 80 -2.56 6.58 8.53
C TYR A 80 -1.17 6.47 9.18
N LYS A 81 -0.19 5.86 8.50
CA LYS A 81 1.20 5.79 8.98
C LYS A 81 1.77 7.18 9.27
N TYR A 82 1.63 8.10 8.34
CA TYR A 82 2.15 9.47 8.54
C TYR A 82 1.36 10.24 9.59
N GLN A 83 0.04 10.03 9.71
CA GLN A 83 -0.76 10.58 10.81
C GLN A 83 -0.27 10.04 12.16
N ALA A 84 0.00 8.73 12.28
CA ALA A 84 0.56 8.12 13.47
C ALA A 84 1.92 8.73 13.85
N PHE A 85 2.81 8.96 12.87
CA PHE A 85 4.11 9.59 13.11
C PHE A 85 3.96 10.99 13.68
N ILE A 86 3.05 11.81 13.09
CA ILE A 86 2.74 13.14 13.58
C ILE A 86 2.16 13.07 15.00
N ALA A 87 1.16 12.23 15.22
CA ALA A 87 0.52 12.10 16.53
C ALA A 87 1.52 11.69 17.63
N CYS A 88 2.41 10.72 17.34
CA CYS A 88 3.47 10.32 18.25
C CYS A 88 4.48 11.44 18.53
N ALA A 89 4.88 12.19 17.51
CA ALA A 89 5.82 13.29 17.64
C ALA A 89 5.28 14.43 18.54
N PHE A 90 3.96 14.64 18.52
CA PHE A 90 3.28 15.63 19.36
C PHE A 90 2.70 15.07 20.67
N ASN A 91 3.18 13.90 21.15
CA ASN A 91 2.75 13.23 22.38
C ASN A 91 1.24 12.89 22.42
N ARG A 92 0.60 12.73 21.28
CA ARG A 92 -0.79 12.27 21.16
C ARG A 92 -0.83 10.74 21.08
N GLY A 93 -0.37 10.07 22.14
CA GLY A 93 -0.12 8.63 22.15
C GLY A 93 -1.33 7.75 21.82
N THR A 94 -2.54 8.15 22.23
CA THR A 94 -3.78 7.44 21.91
C THR A 94 -4.07 7.52 20.42
N GLU A 95 -4.00 8.70 19.82
CA GLU A 95 -4.20 8.90 18.39
C GLU A 95 -3.14 8.14 17.57
N CYS A 96 -1.87 8.23 17.99
CA CYS A 96 -0.80 7.45 17.35
C CYS A 96 -1.10 5.95 17.31
N ALA A 97 -1.62 5.37 18.40
CA ALA A 97 -1.98 3.97 18.45
C ALA A 97 -3.21 3.65 17.58
N LEU A 98 -4.20 4.53 17.55
CA LEU A 98 -5.39 4.39 16.69
C LEU A 98 -5.00 4.46 15.21
N ASP A 99 -4.18 5.43 14.81
CA ASP A 99 -3.74 5.58 13.42
C ASP A 99 -2.95 4.34 12.95
N PHE A 100 -2.10 3.74 13.79
CA PHE A 100 -1.47 2.46 13.45
C PHE A 100 -2.47 1.31 13.36
N THR A 101 -3.48 1.28 14.22
CA THR A 101 -4.56 0.29 14.14
C THR A 101 -5.32 0.42 12.82
N ASP A 102 -5.62 1.65 12.40
CA ASP A 102 -6.30 1.94 11.14
C ASP A 102 -5.42 1.60 9.92
N ALA A 103 -4.10 1.82 10.02
CA ALA A 103 -3.17 1.40 8.98
C ALA A 103 -3.17 -0.12 8.77
N PHE A 104 -3.15 -0.92 9.85
CA PHE A 104 -3.30 -2.38 9.78
C PHE A 104 -4.69 -2.82 9.32
N GLY A 105 -5.73 -2.08 9.71
CA GLY A 105 -7.10 -2.32 9.25
C GLY A 105 -7.26 -2.09 7.75
N ALA A 106 -6.60 -1.08 7.22
CA ALA A 106 -6.60 -0.77 5.80
C ALA A 106 -5.78 -1.80 4.99
N ASP A 107 -4.58 -2.13 5.45
CA ASP A 107 -3.72 -3.13 4.82
C ASP A 107 -3.14 -4.09 5.87
N PRO A 108 -3.64 -5.34 5.95
CA PRO A 108 -3.10 -6.36 6.86
C PRO A 108 -1.62 -6.70 6.62
N GLU A 109 -1.08 -6.38 5.45
CA GLU A 109 0.34 -6.55 5.13
C GLU A 109 1.18 -5.32 5.47
N PHE A 110 0.58 -4.28 6.04
CA PHE A 110 1.27 -3.06 6.42
C PHE A 110 2.46 -3.33 7.34
N ARG A 111 3.61 -2.75 7.01
CA ARG A 111 4.85 -2.85 7.80
C ARG A 111 5.60 -1.52 7.75
N LEU A 112 6.18 -1.14 8.87
CA LEU A 112 7.22 -0.11 8.90
C LEU A 112 8.52 -0.70 8.36
N ASN A 113 9.33 0.13 7.69
CA ASN A 113 10.69 -0.26 7.30
C ASN A 113 11.62 -0.24 8.54
N ASP A 114 12.86 -0.72 8.36
CA ASP A 114 13.82 -0.90 9.45
C ASP A 114 14.19 0.38 10.17
N VAL A 115 14.26 1.50 9.43
CA VAL A 115 14.56 2.82 9.99
C VAL A 115 13.37 3.34 10.76
N GLU A 116 12.17 3.21 10.21
CA GLU A 116 10.93 3.66 10.84
C GLU A 116 10.65 2.88 12.13
N ILE A 117 10.79 1.54 12.13
CA ILE A 117 10.50 0.70 13.31
C ILE A 117 11.50 0.93 14.44
N GLY A 118 12.72 1.39 14.10
CA GLY A 118 13.76 1.74 15.07
C GLY A 118 13.56 3.10 15.75
N HIS A 119 12.65 3.93 15.27
CA HIS A 119 12.47 5.29 15.77
C HIS A 119 11.93 5.32 17.21
N PRO A 120 12.52 6.14 18.12
CA PRO A 120 12.18 6.10 19.55
C PRO A 120 10.77 6.55 19.90
N LEU A 121 10.15 7.42 19.11
CA LEU A 121 8.82 7.96 19.42
C LEU A 121 7.69 6.98 19.02
N TRP A 122 7.69 6.51 17.77
CA TRP A 122 6.59 5.69 17.29
C TRP A 122 6.91 4.18 17.20
N GLY A 123 8.18 3.77 17.11
CA GLY A 123 8.54 2.36 17.03
C GLY A 123 7.97 1.51 18.17
N PRO A 124 8.07 1.94 19.45
CA PRO A 124 7.46 1.21 20.56
C PRO A 124 5.92 1.12 20.49
N VAL A 125 5.24 2.18 20.01
CA VAL A 125 3.78 2.20 19.85
C VAL A 125 3.37 1.24 18.72
N TYR A 126 4.03 1.33 17.56
CA TYR A 126 3.80 0.42 16.43
C TYR A 126 3.92 -1.06 16.84
N ARG A 127 5.04 -1.44 17.50
CA ARG A 127 5.23 -2.84 17.93
C ARG A 127 4.13 -3.33 18.86
N ARG A 128 3.68 -2.48 19.78
CA ARG A 128 2.60 -2.81 20.72
C ARG A 128 1.27 -3.03 19.99
N VAL A 129 0.93 -2.17 19.04
CA VAL A 129 -0.27 -2.31 18.21
C VAL A 129 -0.18 -3.57 17.33
N ALA A 130 0.95 -3.77 16.64
CA ALA A 130 1.17 -4.96 15.82
C ALA A 130 1.03 -6.26 16.62
N GLN A 131 1.59 -6.29 17.84
CA GLN A 131 1.48 -7.45 18.75
C GLN A 131 0.03 -7.66 19.20
N ALA A 132 -0.70 -6.60 19.56
CA ALA A 132 -2.09 -6.67 19.99
C ALA A 132 -3.02 -7.19 18.88
N LEU A 133 -2.72 -6.87 17.61
CA LEU A 133 -3.46 -7.32 16.46
C LEU A 133 -2.99 -8.67 15.89
N GLY A 134 -2.00 -9.32 16.52
CA GLY A 134 -1.45 -10.60 16.06
C GLY A 134 -0.50 -10.50 14.84
N HIS A 135 -0.11 -9.28 14.48
CA HIS A 135 0.92 -9.02 13.46
C HIS A 135 2.30 -9.09 14.13
N ALA A 136 2.76 -10.29 14.49
CA ALA A 136 4.08 -10.47 15.06
C ALA A 136 5.17 -10.01 14.08
N ASP A 137 6.11 -9.20 14.55
CA ASP A 137 7.34 -8.92 13.81
C ASP A 137 8.04 -10.26 13.54
N ASN A 138 8.11 -10.66 12.28
CA ASN A 138 8.79 -11.89 11.85
C ASN A 138 10.27 -11.94 12.29
N ARG A 139 10.86 -10.82 12.72
CA ARG A 139 12.22 -10.73 13.29
C ARG A 139 12.32 -11.30 14.70
N ALA A 140 11.31 -11.12 15.55
CA ALA A 140 11.33 -11.73 16.88
C ALA A 140 11.23 -13.26 16.79
N GLY A 141 10.52 -13.77 15.79
CA GLY A 141 10.44 -15.20 15.49
C GLY A 141 11.75 -15.77 14.92
N ALA A 142 12.41 -15.05 14.03
CA ALA A 142 13.69 -15.45 13.44
C ALA A 142 14.83 -15.47 14.49
N ALA A 143 14.95 -14.43 15.30
CA ALA A 143 15.94 -14.36 16.36
C ALA A 143 15.74 -15.47 17.43
N ARG A 144 14.51 -15.86 17.71
CA ARG A 144 14.18 -16.95 18.64
C ARG A 144 14.46 -18.33 18.04
N ALA A 145 14.27 -18.48 16.74
CA ALA A 145 14.60 -19.72 16.01
C ALA A 145 16.11 -19.94 15.94
N GLU A 146 16.91 -18.90 15.73
CA GLU A 146 18.39 -18.99 15.74
C GLU A 146 18.96 -19.30 17.11
N GLN A 147 18.37 -18.79 18.19
CA GLN A 147 18.78 -19.12 19.57
C GLN A 147 18.41 -20.55 19.97
N SER A 148 17.37 -21.13 19.37
CA SER A 148 16.95 -22.51 19.65
C SER A 148 17.79 -23.57 18.94
N THR A 149 18.50 -23.24 17.86
CA THR A 149 19.33 -24.17 17.09
C THR A 149 20.81 -24.14 17.45
N GLY A 150 21.24 -23.21 18.31
CA GLY A 150 22.63 -23.07 18.75
C GLY A 150 23.00 -23.81 20.05
N GLY A 151 22.14 -24.65 20.58
CA GLY A 151 22.31 -25.40 21.81
C GLY A 151 22.42 -26.90 21.61
N HIS A 152 23.51 -27.37 20.99
CA HIS A 152 23.98 -28.77 21.05
C HIS A 152 25.48 -28.83 20.95
#